data_d40a0979b761e785e9eb18ae053298be
#
_entry.id   d40a0979b761e785e9eb18ae053298be
#
_cell.length_a   1.000
_cell.length_b   1.000
_cell.length_c   1.000
_cell.angle_alpha   90.00
_cell.angle_beta   90.00
_cell.angle_gamma   90.00
#
_symmetry.space_group_name_H-M   'P 1'
#
loop_
_entity.id
_entity.type
_entity.pdbx_description
1 polymer ?
#
loop_
_entity_poly.entity_id
_entity_poly.type
_entity_poly.pdbx_seq_one_letter_code
_entity_poly.pdbx_strand_id
1 'polypeptide(L)'
;MFYLWATLKTMKFTYYGHACFSVFVGGKTVLFDPFIKHNELAKNIDVNSITADYILLSHGHEDHVADAFEIAQRTGATIVSNYEIVSWYQAKGIKNAHPMNHGGKWKFDFGTVKYVSAIHSSVLPDGTYGGNPGGFVVETSEGNFYYAGDTALNMDMQLIPLTSGKLNVALLPVGDNFTMGVDDAIIASDFVKCNTIIGVHYDTFGFIKINHQEAIKKFKEKGKELLLLDIGQTIEL
;
A
#
# COMPACT_ATOMS: atom_id res chain seq x y z
N MET A 1 32.62 -4.56 -29.35
CA MET A 1 31.95 -3.60 -28.46
C MET A 1 30.56 -4.11 -28.23
N PHE A 2 30.35 -4.91 -27.17
CA PHE A 2 29.06 -5.50 -26.86
C PHE A 2 28.25 -4.47 -26.05
N TYR A 3 27.24 -3.88 -26.64
CA TYR A 3 26.23 -3.13 -25.89
C TYR A 3 25.38 -4.13 -25.09
N LEU A 4 25.67 -4.26 -23.79
CA LEU A 4 24.74 -4.85 -22.86
C LEU A 4 23.51 -3.93 -22.81
N TRP A 5 22.43 -4.32 -23.45
CA TRP A 5 21.12 -3.76 -23.18
C TRP A 5 20.76 -4.15 -21.74
N ALA A 6 21.00 -3.23 -20.80
CA ALA A 6 20.39 -3.36 -19.47
C ALA A 6 18.87 -3.31 -19.71
N THR A 7 18.22 -4.45 -19.62
CA THR A 7 16.75 -4.50 -19.52
C THR A 7 16.38 -3.60 -18.34
N LEU A 8 15.68 -2.50 -18.62
CA LEU A 8 15.10 -1.68 -17.57
C LEU A 8 14.24 -2.62 -16.71
N LYS A 9 14.65 -2.84 -15.48
CA LYS A 9 13.84 -3.60 -14.54
C LYS A 9 12.67 -2.71 -14.15
N THR A 10 11.46 -3.22 -14.32
CA THR A 10 10.20 -2.55 -13.99
C THR A 10 9.58 -3.21 -12.76
N MET A 11 8.94 -2.41 -11.92
CA MET A 11 8.14 -2.94 -10.82
C MET A 11 6.90 -3.63 -11.37
N LYS A 12 6.57 -4.83 -10.87
CA LYS A 12 5.30 -5.49 -11.18
C LYS A 12 4.34 -5.32 -10.02
N PHE A 13 3.24 -4.69 -10.28
CA PHE A 13 2.19 -4.41 -9.32
C PHE A 13 1.01 -5.33 -9.57
N THR A 14 0.55 -6.07 -8.55
CA THR A 14 -0.64 -6.93 -8.63
C THR A 14 -1.65 -6.51 -7.58
N TYR A 15 -2.89 -6.21 -8.02
CA TYR A 15 -3.97 -5.78 -7.15
C TYR A 15 -4.85 -6.96 -6.72
N TYR A 16 -5.13 -7.09 -5.43
CA TYR A 16 -5.96 -8.15 -4.87
C TYR A 16 -7.31 -7.67 -4.32
N GLY A 17 -7.59 -6.38 -4.47
CA GLY A 17 -8.84 -5.76 -4.01
C GLY A 17 -8.65 -4.96 -2.72
N HIS A 18 -9.57 -4.05 -2.45
CA HIS A 18 -9.53 -3.14 -1.30
C HIS A 18 -8.24 -2.32 -1.24
N ALA A 19 -7.45 -2.52 -0.21
CA ALA A 19 -6.11 -1.94 -0.06
C ALA A 19 -4.99 -2.99 -0.20
N CYS A 20 -5.35 -4.23 -0.59
CA CYS A 20 -4.41 -5.34 -0.73
C CYS A 20 -3.78 -5.39 -2.12
N PHE A 21 -2.46 -5.35 -2.17
CA PHE A 21 -1.67 -5.47 -3.40
C PHE A 21 -0.28 -6.02 -3.11
N SER A 22 0.40 -6.51 -4.13
CA SER A 22 1.83 -6.80 -4.04
C SER A 22 2.63 -6.05 -5.10
N VAL A 23 3.90 -5.79 -4.76
CA VAL A 23 4.89 -5.24 -5.70
C VAL A 23 6.07 -6.21 -5.76
N PHE A 24 6.37 -6.72 -6.96
CA PHE A 24 7.62 -7.43 -7.20
C PHE A 24 8.68 -6.42 -7.62
N VAL A 25 9.70 -6.25 -6.80
CA VAL A 25 10.76 -5.25 -6.96
C VAL A 25 12.05 -5.71 -6.26
N GLY A 26 13.20 -5.43 -6.84
CA GLY A 26 14.48 -5.86 -6.28
C GLY A 26 14.63 -7.38 -6.14
N GLY A 27 13.87 -8.16 -6.92
CA GLY A 27 13.81 -9.62 -6.81
C GLY A 27 13.01 -10.14 -5.61
N LYS A 28 12.20 -9.30 -4.97
CA LYS A 28 11.38 -9.61 -3.79
C LYS A 28 9.90 -9.30 -4.04
N THR A 29 9.03 -10.09 -3.45
CA THR A 29 7.60 -9.82 -3.39
C THR A 29 7.26 -9.12 -2.08
N VAL A 30 6.81 -7.88 -2.18
CA VAL A 30 6.38 -7.04 -1.06
C VAL A 30 4.86 -6.94 -1.10
N LEU A 31 4.17 -7.53 -0.12
CA LEU A 31 2.71 -7.55 0.01
C LEU A 31 2.28 -6.44 0.96
N PHE A 32 1.18 -5.77 0.64
CA PHE A 32 0.62 -4.68 1.45
C PHE A 32 -0.79 -5.04 1.91
N ASP A 33 -1.08 -4.77 3.16
CA ASP A 33 -2.39 -4.80 3.82
C ASP A 33 -3.29 -5.98 3.36
N PRO A 34 -2.88 -7.25 3.62
CA PRO A 34 -3.56 -8.41 3.08
C PRO A 34 -4.95 -8.62 3.72
N PHE A 35 -5.98 -8.39 2.87
CA PHE A 35 -7.38 -8.63 3.14
C PHE A 35 -8.05 -9.28 1.92
N ILE A 36 -8.01 -10.61 1.85
CA ILE A 36 -8.45 -11.39 0.69
C ILE A 36 -9.60 -12.34 1.08
N LYS A 37 -9.42 -13.17 2.11
CA LYS A 37 -10.40 -14.18 2.53
C LYS A 37 -11.77 -13.61 2.87
N HIS A 38 -11.80 -12.45 3.51
CA HIS A 38 -13.02 -11.79 3.96
C HIS A 38 -13.50 -10.69 3.00
N ASN A 39 -12.83 -10.54 1.85
CA ASN A 39 -13.25 -9.64 0.78
C ASN A 39 -14.08 -10.40 -0.26
N GLU A 40 -15.38 -10.21 -0.24
CA GLU A 40 -16.32 -10.86 -1.17
C GLU A 40 -15.99 -10.61 -2.66
N LEU A 41 -15.37 -9.48 -2.97
CA LEU A 41 -14.93 -9.16 -4.32
C LEU A 41 -13.70 -9.96 -4.74
N ALA A 42 -12.88 -10.40 -3.77
CA ALA A 42 -11.64 -11.16 -4.00
C ALA A 42 -11.82 -12.68 -3.88
N LYS A 43 -13.05 -13.20 -3.81
CA LYS A 43 -13.36 -14.64 -3.59
C LYS A 43 -12.71 -15.61 -4.59
N ASN A 44 -12.29 -15.12 -5.76
CA ASN A 44 -11.60 -15.90 -6.79
C ASN A 44 -10.08 -15.93 -6.60
N ILE A 45 -9.53 -15.19 -5.64
CA ILE A 45 -8.11 -15.20 -5.30
C ILE A 45 -7.86 -16.27 -4.24
N ASP A 46 -7.03 -17.25 -4.55
CA ASP A 46 -6.58 -18.23 -3.55
C ASP A 46 -5.48 -17.61 -2.68
N VAL A 47 -5.82 -17.28 -1.44
CA VAL A 47 -4.87 -16.71 -0.47
C VAL A 47 -3.65 -17.62 -0.23
N ASN A 48 -3.81 -18.94 -0.41
CA ASN A 48 -2.70 -19.89 -0.26
C ASN A 48 -1.68 -19.81 -1.40
N SER A 49 -2.07 -19.24 -2.55
CA SER A 49 -1.17 -19.00 -3.67
C SER A 49 -0.34 -17.72 -3.52
N ILE A 50 -0.73 -16.83 -2.62
CA ILE A 50 -0.03 -15.56 -2.39
C ILE A 50 1.35 -15.82 -1.78
N THR A 51 2.39 -15.34 -2.42
CA THR A 51 3.77 -15.36 -1.91
C THR A 51 4.18 -13.99 -1.42
N ALA A 52 5.01 -13.94 -0.39
CA ALA A 52 5.58 -12.69 0.10
C ALA A 52 6.95 -12.96 0.74
N ASP A 53 7.92 -12.07 0.49
CA ASP A 53 9.15 -11.94 1.27
C ASP A 53 8.96 -10.94 2.42
N TYR A 54 8.14 -9.93 2.16
CA TYR A 54 7.79 -8.86 3.12
C TYR A 54 6.29 -8.60 3.10
N ILE A 55 5.73 -8.29 4.28
CA ILE A 55 4.34 -7.84 4.44
C ILE A 55 4.37 -6.48 5.15
N LEU A 56 3.97 -5.43 4.46
CA LEU A 56 3.89 -4.08 5.01
C LEU A 56 2.45 -3.79 5.43
N LEU A 57 2.26 -3.40 6.70
CA LEU A 57 0.94 -3.12 7.26
C LEU A 57 0.85 -1.63 7.65
N SER A 58 -0.10 -0.93 7.03
CA SER A 58 -0.30 0.51 7.23
C SER A 58 -0.86 0.82 8.62
N HIS A 59 -1.83 0.03 9.08
CA HIS A 59 -2.49 0.17 10.38
C HIS A 59 -3.19 -1.14 10.78
N GLY A 60 -3.84 -1.16 11.97
CA GLY A 60 -4.30 -2.39 12.61
C GLY A 60 -5.73 -2.82 12.32
N HIS A 61 -6.50 -2.13 11.46
CA HIS A 61 -7.87 -2.52 11.17
C HIS A 61 -7.92 -3.88 10.47
N GLU A 62 -8.99 -4.64 10.73
CA GLU A 62 -9.14 -6.02 10.27
C GLU A 62 -9.07 -6.14 8.74
N ASP A 63 -9.63 -5.18 8.01
CA ASP A 63 -9.62 -5.10 6.55
C ASP A 63 -8.25 -4.75 5.94
N HIS A 64 -7.19 -4.66 6.78
CA HIS A 64 -5.78 -4.49 6.38
C HIS A 64 -4.86 -5.58 6.94
N VAL A 65 -5.28 -6.29 7.98
CA VAL A 65 -4.40 -7.26 8.66
C VAL A 65 -4.91 -8.69 8.68
N ALA A 66 -6.14 -8.95 8.22
CA ALA A 66 -6.83 -10.23 8.41
C ALA A 66 -6.03 -11.46 7.94
N ASP A 67 -5.36 -11.39 6.80
CA ASP A 67 -4.61 -12.52 6.23
C ASP A 67 -3.10 -12.46 6.52
N ALA A 68 -2.60 -11.38 7.15
CA ALA A 68 -1.18 -11.14 7.34
C ALA A 68 -0.50 -12.24 8.18
N PHE A 69 -1.14 -12.69 9.26
CA PHE A 69 -0.59 -13.73 10.14
C PHE A 69 -0.37 -15.04 9.39
N GLU A 70 -1.39 -15.52 8.70
CA GLU A 70 -1.35 -16.80 7.99
C GLU A 70 -0.34 -16.77 6.84
N ILE A 71 -0.33 -15.69 6.06
CA ILE A 71 0.62 -15.53 4.96
C ILE A 71 2.05 -15.47 5.51
N ALA A 72 2.33 -14.66 6.56
CA ALA A 72 3.65 -14.57 7.17
C ALA A 72 4.11 -15.92 7.75
N GLN A 73 3.22 -16.66 8.42
CA GLN A 73 3.54 -17.97 9.00
C GLN A 73 3.91 -18.99 7.91
N ARG A 74 3.19 -19.00 6.79
CA ARG A 74 3.38 -19.93 5.68
C ARG A 74 4.61 -19.61 4.84
N THR A 75 4.83 -18.31 4.55
CA THR A 75 5.90 -17.88 3.63
C THR A 75 7.21 -17.57 4.34
N GLY A 76 7.18 -17.33 5.65
CA GLY A 76 8.33 -16.82 6.40
C GLY A 76 8.58 -15.33 6.16
N ALA A 77 7.63 -14.60 5.56
CA ALA A 77 7.74 -13.17 5.26
C ALA A 77 8.03 -12.34 6.51
N THR A 78 8.81 -11.28 6.34
CA THR A 78 9.04 -10.29 7.39
C THR A 78 7.89 -9.31 7.45
N ILE A 79 7.20 -9.22 8.59
CA ILE A 79 6.18 -8.19 8.84
C ILE A 79 6.87 -6.86 9.15
N VAL A 80 6.49 -5.80 8.44
CA VAL A 80 6.99 -4.44 8.63
C VAL A 80 5.81 -3.52 8.92
N SER A 81 5.83 -2.82 10.05
CA SER A 81 4.78 -1.88 10.45
C SER A 81 5.26 -0.97 11.57
N ASN A 82 4.34 -0.21 12.18
CA ASN A 82 4.63 0.49 13.43
C ASN A 82 4.99 -0.50 14.56
N TYR A 83 5.59 0.02 15.62
CA TYR A 83 6.09 -0.78 16.74
C TYR A 83 4.99 -1.64 17.41
N GLU A 84 3.80 -1.09 17.57
CA GLU A 84 2.68 -1.74 18.27
C GLU A 84 2.17 -2.95 17.49
N ILE A 85 1.96 -2.80 16.19
CA ILE A 85 1.52 -3.89 15.30
C ILE A 85 2.59 -4.99 15.26
N VAL A 86 3.86 -4.62 15.09
CA VAL A 86 4.97 -5.60 15.07
C VAL A 86 5.04 -6.37 16.39
N SER A 87 4.94 -5.68 17.54
CA SER A 87 4.97 -6.30 18.85
C SER A 87 3.80 -7.27 19.05
N TRP A 88 2.60 -6.92 18.56
CA TRP A 88 1.43 -7.78 18.61
C TRP A 88 1.62 -9.07 17.79
N TYR A 89 2.18 -9.00 16.59
CA TYR A 89 2.50 -10.18 15.78
C TYR A 89 3.60 -11.04 16.40
N GLN A 90 4.63 -10.41 17.00
CA GLN A 90 5.69 -11.12 17.70
C GLN A 90 5.14 -11.88 18.91
N ALA A 91 4.22 -11.29 19.68
CA ALA A 91 3.54 -11.95 20.79
C ALA A 91 2.70 -13.16 20.33
N LYS A 92 2.24 -13.17 19.07
CA LYS A 92 1.54 -14.30 18.43
C LYS A 92 2.50 -15.34 17.81
N GLY A 93 3.82 -15.13 17.91
CA GLY A 93 4.83 -16.09 17.44
C GLY A 93 5.44 -15.82 16.06
N ILE A 94 5.14 -14.70 15.42
CA ILE A 94 5.85 -14.27 14.20
C ILE A 94 7.27 -13.86 14.60
N LYS A 95 8.27 -14.53 14.04
CA LYS A 95 9.70 -14.29 14.36
C LYS A 95 10.31 -13.20 13.48
N ASN A 96 9.94 -13.19 12.18
CA ASN A 96 10.47 -12.25 11.21
C ASN A 96 9.61 -10.98 11.23
N ALA A 97 10.09 -9.94 11.90
CA ALA A 97 9.34 -8.68 12.01
C ALA A 97 10.31 -7.51 12.19
N HIS A 98 9.97 -6.36 11.60
CA HIS A 98 10.79 -5.15 11.65
C HIS A 98 9.92 -3.95 12.05
N PRO A 99 10.07 -3.42 13.27
CA PRO A 99 9.30 -2.27 13.73
C PRO A 99 9.84 -0.97 13.13
N MET A 100 8.94 -0.09 12.75
CA MET A 100 9.21 1.27 12.31
C MET A 100 8.40 2.28 13.14
N ASN A 101 8.59 3.55 12.88
CA ASN A 101 7.69 4.61 13.33
C ASN A 101 7.80 5.81 12.37
N HIS A 102 6.87 6.76 12.47
CA HIS A 102 6.75 7.90 11.57
C HIS A 102 8.07 8.67 11.43
N GLY A 103 8.41 8.98 10.17
CA GLY A 103 9.66 9.65 9.82
C GLY A 103 10.88 8.71 9.71
N GLY A 104 10.80 7.51 10.27
CA GLY A 104 11.86 6.51 10.19
C GLY A 104 12.01 5.94 8.77
N LYS A 105 13.26 5.64 8.39
CA LYS A 105 13.58 4.89 7.17
C LYS A 105 14.47 3.71 7.50
N TRP A 106 14.31 2.65 6.69
CA TRP A 106 15.16 1.48 6.76
C TRP A 106 15.48 0.94 5.37
N LYS A 107 16.72 0.49 5.17
CA LYS A 107 17.16 -0.13 3.91
C LYS A 107 16.97 -1.64 4.00
N PHE A 108 16.01 -2.15 3.26
CA PHE A 108 15.83 -3.59 3.01
C PHE A 108 16.58 -4.02 1.76
N ASP A 109 16.61 -5.31 1.45
CA ASP A 109 17.28 -5.85 0.26
C ASP A 109 16.56 -5.49 -1.06
N PHE A 110 15.25 -5.17 -1.01
CA PHE A 110 14.47 -4.70 -2.16
C PHE A 110 14.49 -3.18 -2.37
N GLY A 111 14.87 -2.40 -1.37
CA GLY A 111 14.85 -0.94 -1.44
C GLY A 111 14.84 -0.27 -0.07
N THR A 112 14.63 1.02 -0.04
CA THR A 112 14.49 1.80 1.19
C THR A 112 13.02 2.09 1.46
N VAL A 113 12.55 1.77 2.65
CA VAL A 113 11.19 2.06 3.11
C VAL A 113 11.22 3.19 4.12
N LYS A 114 10.34 4.16 3.97
CA LYS A 114 10.07 5.22 4.96
C LYS A 114 8.63 5.12 5.41
N TYR A 115 8.41 5.09 6.73
CA TYR A 115 7.06 5.14 7.31
C TYR A 115 6.65 6.60 7.49
N VAL A 116 5.49 6.99 6.94
CA VAL A 116 5.01 8.38 6.92
C VAL A 116 3.64 8.51 7.56
N SER A 117 3.24 9.73 7.93
CA SER A 117 1.98 10.01 8.62
C SER A 117 0.76 9.65 7.77
N ALA A 118 -0.25 9.09 8.42
CA ALA A 118 -1.62 8.98 7.95
C ALA A 118 -2.58 9.46 9.03
N ILE A 119 -3.68 10.09 8.66
CA ILE A 119 -4.72 10.57 9.59
C ILE A 119 -5.90 9.61 9.53
N HIS A 120 -5.90 8.67 10.46
CA HIS A 120 -6.90 7.63 10.60
C HIS A 120 -6.88 7.07 12.03
N SER A 121 -7.68 6.05 12.32
CA SER A 121 -7.59 5.27 13.57
C SER A 121 -6.84 3.96 13.34
N SER A 122 -6.48 3.29 14.42
CA SER A 122 -5.77 1.99 14.34
C SER A 122 -6.07 1.18 15.60
N VAL A 123 -6.87 0.13 15.43
CA VAL A 123 -7.17 -0.87 16.45
C VAL A 123 -6.99 -2.25 15.84
N LEU A 124 -6.33 -3.14 16.56
CA LEU A 124 -6.14 -4.53 16.15
C LEU A 124 -7.42 -5.35 16.36
N PRO A 125 -7.62 -6.48 15.66
CA PRO A 125 -8.87 -7.26 15.71
C PRO A 125 -9.31 -7.71 17.11
N ASP A 126 -8.40 -7.81 18.05
CA ASP A 126 -8.69 -8.15 19.45
C ASP A 126 -8.95 -6.93 20.36
N GLY A 127 -9.04 -5.72 19.78
CA GLY A 127 -9.26 -4.47 20.49
C GLY A 127 -7.98 -3.82 21.04
N THR A 128 -6.81 -4.42 20.80
CA THR A 128 -5.53 -3.85 21.21
C THR A 128 -5.22 -2.59 20.37
N TYR A 129 -4.62 -1.57 21.00
CA TYR A 129 -4.15 -0.39 20.30
C TYR A 129 -3.11 -0.73 19.23
N GLY A 130 -3.40 -0.38 17.98
CA GLY A 130 -2.58 -0.70 16.80
C GLY A 130 -1.52 0.37 16.46
N GLY A 131 -1.17 1.25 17.38
CA GLY A 131 -0.29 2.38 17.08
C GLY A 131 -0.97 3.46 16.24
N ASN A 132 -0.23 4.48 15.84
CA ASN A 132 -0.72 5.49 14.90
C ASN A 132 -0.64 4.95 13.46
N PRO A 133 -1.70 5.12 12.65
CA PRO A 133 -1.70 4.68 11.26
C PRO A 133 -0.66 5.43 10.44
N GLY A 134 -0.14 4.79 9.40
CA GLY A 134 0.82 5.40 8.51
C GLY A 134 0.77 4.85 7.09
N GLY A 135 1.50 5.51 6.22
CA GLY A 135 1.77 5.07 4.86
C GLY A 135 3.23 4.71 4.67
N PHE A 136 3.57 4.30 3.46
CA PHE A 136 4.93 3.91 3.10
C PHE A 136 5.39 4.63 1.85
N VAL A 137 6.58 5.24 1.91
CA VAL A 137 7.33 5.60 0.72
C VAL A 137 8.40 4.55 0.50
N VAL A 138 8.40 3.96 -0.69
CA VAL A 138 9.36 2.92 -1.08
C VAL A 138 10.21 3.44 -2.23
N GLU A 139 11.52 3.47 -2.00
CA GLU A 139 12.51 3.94 -2.97
C GLU A 139 13.38 2.77 -3.41
N THR A 140 13.40 2.50 -4.73
CA THR A 140 14.11 1.38 -5.32
C THR A 140 14.88 1.78 -6.57
N SER A 141 15.73 0.91 -7.08
CA SER A 141 16.41 1.12 -8.37
C SER A 141 15.47 0.95 -9.59
N GLU A 142 14.28 0.39 -9.38
CA GLU A 142 13.29 0.11 -10.43
C GLU A 142 12.19 1.18 -10.48
N GLY A 143 12.10 2.03 -9.45
CA GLY A 143 11.15 3.13 -9.32
C GLY A 143 10.79 3.39 -7.86
N ASN A 144 10.12 4.51 -7.62
CA ASN A 144 9.68 4.92 -6.28
C ASN A 144 8.16 5.01 -6.26
N PHE A 145 7.55 4.57 -5.17
CA PHE A 145 6.12 4.70 -4.99
C PHE A 145 5.75 5.10 -3.57
N TYR A 146 4.56 5.68 -3.44
CA TYR A 146 3.95 6.01 -2.17
C TYR A 146 2.64 5.24 -2.01
N TYR A 147 2.48 4.53 -0.91
CA TYR A 147 1.21 3.98 -0.47
C TYR A 147 0.72 4.75 0.76
N ALA A 148 -0.44 5.37 0.64
CA ALA A 148 -0.94 6.27 1.69
C ALA A 148 -1.46 5.52 2.92
N GLY A 149 -1.84 4.23 2.79
CA GLY A 149 -2.70 3.57 3.75
C GLY A 149 -4.07 4.23 3.81
N ASP A 150 -4.82 3.97 4.86
CA ASP A 150 -6.05 4.68 5.13
C ASP A 150 -5.76 6.04 5.76
N THR A 151 -6.26 7.08 5.12
CA THR A 151 -5.99 8.45 5.54
C THR A 151 -7.00 9.46 5.01
N ALA A 152 -7.28 10.49 5.80
CA ALA A 152 -7.80 11.75 5.30
C ALA A 152 -6.71 12.50 4.51
N LEU A 153 -7.09 13.48 3.69
CA LEU A 153 -6.18 14.45 3.11
C LEU A 153 -5.49 15.23 4.25
N ASN A 154 -4.16 15.30 4.23
CA ASN A 154 -3.41 16.00 5.26
C ASN A 154 -2.17 16.71 4.70
N MET A 155 -1.72 17.73 5.42
CA MET A 155 -0.60 18.58 4.99
C MET A 155 0.76 17.87 5.00
N ASP A 156 0.93 16.82 5.80
CA ASP A 156 2.20 16.08 5.89
C ASP A 156 2.56 15.38 4.57
N MET A 157 1.56 15.15 3.70
CA MET A 157 1.81 14.64 2.34
C MET A 157 2.75 15.53 1.52
N GLN A 158 2.79 16.85 1.80
CA GLN A 158 3.71 17.79 1.15
C GLN A 158 5.18 17.58 1.57
N LEU A 159 5.45 16.88 2.66
CA LEU A 159 6.80 16.53 3.10
C LEU A 159 7.40 15.39 2.26
N ILE A 160 6.57 14.58 1.61
CA ILE A 160 7.03 13.42 0.81
C ILE A 160 7.99 13.86 -0.29
N PRO A 161 7.63 14.79 -1.21
CA PRO A 161 8.53 15.21 -2.28
C PRO A 161 9.75 16.01 -1.79
N LEU A 162 9.77 16.45 -0.53
CA LEU A 162 10.92 17.15 0.08
C LEU A 162 11.93 16.18 0.70
N THR A 163 11.50 14.95 1.02
CA THR A 163 12.27 13.99 1.83
C THR A 163 12.50 12.65 1.14
N SER A 164 11.97 12.48 -0.06
CA SER A 164 12.06 11.26 -0.87
C SER A 164 12.32 11.61 -2.33
N GLY A 165 12.76 10.63 -3.12
CA GLY A 165 12.92 10.79 -4.57
C GLY A 165 11.58 11.00 -5.28
N LYS A 166 11.64 11.39 -6.56
CA LYS A 166 10.45 11.54 -7.40
C LYS A 166 9.67 10.21 -7.45
N LEU A 167 8.37 10.29 -7.19
CA LEU A 167 7.47 9.14 -7.28
C LEU A 167 7.13 8.83 -8.75
N ASN A 168 7.09 7.54 -9.08
CA ASN A 168 6.55 7.02 -10.33
C ASN A 168 5.03 6.85 -10.23
N VAL A 169 4.55 6.38 -9.08
CA VAL A 169 3.14 6.13 -8.81
C VAL A 169 2.82 6.39 -7.34
N ALA A 170 1.60 6.82 -7.05
CA ALA A 170 1.07 6.86 -5.69
C ALA A 170 -0.22 6.05 -5.60
N LEU A 171 -0.36 5.30 -4.51
CA LEU A 171 -1.55 4.52 -4.21
C LEU A 171 -2.33 5.28 -3.15
N LEU A 172 -3.52 5.75 -3.52
CA LEU A 172 -4.34 6.61 -2.68
C LEU A 172 -5.73 6.00 -2.48
N PRO A 173 -6.30 6.03 -1.27
CA PRO A 173 -7.68 5.67 -1.06
C PRO A 173 -8.60 6.68 -1.77
N VAL A 174 -9.68 6.17 -2.40
CA VAL A 174 -10.62 6.98 -3.20
C VAL A 174 -12.08 6.67 -2.88
N GLY A 175 -12.34 5.84 -1.85
CA GLY A 175 -13.66 5.32 -1.52
C GLY A 175 -14.56 6.28 -0.74
N ASP A 176 -14.00 7.39 -0.23
CA ASP A 176 -14.73 8.34 0.63
C ASP A 176 -15.20 7.72 1.96
N ASN A 177 -16.03 8.43 2.70
CA ASN A 177 -16.66 8.06 3.97
C ASN A 177 -15.70 7.69 5.12
N PHE A 178 -14.77 6.76 4.89
CA PHE A 178 -13.77 6.33 5.90
C PHE A 178 -12.37 6.88 5.63
N THR A 179 -12.10 7.29 4.40
CA THR A 179 -10.81 7.79 3.93
C THR A 179 -11.00 9.00 3.00
N MET A 180 -9.97 9.38 2.25
CA MET A 180 -10.15 10.35 1.17
C MET A 180 -11.15 9.84 0.14
N GLY A 181 -11.95 10.78 -0.42
CA GLY A 181 -12.67 10.57 -1.65
C GLY A 181 -11.84 10.98 -2.88
N VAL A 182 -12.46 10.87 -4.05
CA VAL A 182 -11.82 11.18 -5.35
C VAL A 182 -11.26 12.61 -5.40
N ASP A 183 -12.02 13.59 -4.90
CA ASP A 183 -11.62 15.01 -4.97
C ASP A 183 -10.41 15.30 -4.04
N ASP A 184 -10.40 14.73 -2.84
CA ASP A 184 -9.28 14.82 -1.92
C ASP A 184 -8.03 14.08 -2.45
N ALA A 185 -8.20 12.92 -3.09
CA ALA A 185 -7.10 12.18 -3.68
C ALA A 185 -6.44 12.93 -4.85
N ILE A 186 -7.20 13.75 -5.59
CA ILE A 186 -6.65 14.66 -6.60
C ILE A 186 -5.74 15.69 -5.93
N ILE A 187 -6.18 16.32 -4.82
CA ILE A 187 -5.36 17.29 -4.09
C ILE A 187 -4.13 16.59 -3.49
N ALA A 188 -4.31 15.40 -2.90
CA ALA A 188 -3.20 14.61 -2.37
C ALA A 188 -2.14 14.31 -3.43
N SER A 189 -2.56 14.01 -4.67
CA SER A 189 -1.64 13.77 -5.79
C SER A 189 -0.79 14.99 -6.15
N ASP A 190 -1.33 16.22 -5.99
CA ASP A 190 -0.56 17.46 -6.12
C ASP A 190 0.43 17.61 -4.97
N PHE A 191 0.02 17.31 -3.74
CA PHE A 191 0.88 17.40 -2.55
C PHE A 191 2.09 16.47 -2.66
N VAL A 192 1.90 15.23 -3.13
CA VAL A 192 2.99 14.26 -3.31
C VAL A 192 3.72 14.40 -4.65
N LYS A 193 3.28 15.34 -5.51
CA LYS A 193 3.84 15.60 -6.86
C LYS A 193 3.87 14.35 -7.74
N CYS A 194 2.80 13.57 -7.74
CA CYS A 194 2.66 12.37 -8.55
C CYS A 194 1.39 12.47 -9.41
N ASN A 195 1.52 12.22 -10.72
CA ASN A 195 0.39 12.31 -11.65
C ASN A 195 -0.22 10.96 -12.02
N THR A 196 0.46 9.84 -11.73
CA THR A 196 -0.07 8.49 -11.93
C THR A 196 -0.52 7.94 -10.59
N ILE A 197 -1.82 7.71 -10.45
CA ILE A 197 -2.45 7.27 -9.20
C ILE A 197 -3.11 5.92 -9.42
N ILE A 198 -2.85 4.97 -8.53
CA ILE A 198 -3.64 3.76 -8.39
C ILE A 198 -4.64 3.99 -7.25
N GLY A 199 -5.93 3.91 -7.57
CA GLY A 199 -6.99 3.99 -6.58
C GLY A 199 -7.07 2.70 -5.77
N VAL A 200 -7.21 2.82 -4.45
CA VAL A 200 -7.41 1.72 -3.51
C VAL A 200 -8.56 2.05 -2.55
N HIS A 201 -8.96 1.09 -1.71
CA HIS A 201 -9.97 1.26 -0.66
C HIS A 201 -11.32 1.78 -1.19
N TYR A 202 -11.84 1.13 -2.23
CA TYR A 202 -13.14 1.44 -2.83
C TYR A 202 -13.93 0.15 -3.15
N ASP A 203 -15.25 0.28 -3.31
CA ASP A 203 -16.24 -0.73 -3.71
C ASP A 203 -16.42 -1.94 -2.76
N THR A 204 -15.47 -2.25 -1.90
CA THR A 204 -15.51 -3.44 -1.02
C THR A 204 -16.72 -3.43 -0.08
N PHE A 205 -17.09 -2.27 0.42
CA PHE A 205 -18.22 -2.07 1.32
C PHE A 205 -19.26 -1.11 0.71
N GLY A 206 -20.52 -1.22 1.12
CA GLY A 206 -21.60 -0.40 0.58
C GLY A 206 -21.37 1.12 0.69
N PHE A 207 -20.66 1.56 1.73
CA PHE A 207 -20.40 2.98 2.01
C PHE A 207 -19.24 3.58 1.19
N ILE A 208 -18.42 2.76 0.53
CA ILE A 208 -17.25 3.18 -0.24
C ILE A 208 -17.35 2.87 -1.73
N LYS A 209 -18.58 2.76 -2.24
CA LYS A 209 -18.83 2.55 -3.67
C LYS A 209 -18.62 3.85 -4.43
N ILE A 210 -17.85 3.79 -5.52
CA ILE A 210 -17.58 4.94 -6.37
C ILE A 210 -18.10 4.75 -7.80
N ASN A 211 -18.30 5.86 -8.51
CA ASN A 211 -18.50 5.84 -9.96
C ASN A 211 -17.13 5.89 -10.66
N HIS A 212 -16.66 4.76 -11.18
CA HIS A 212 -15.34 4.64 -11.82
C HIS A 212 -15.14 5.61 -12.97
N GLN A 213 -16.14 5.73 -13.86
CA GLN A 213 -16.02 6.61 -15.05
C GLN A 213 -15.90 8.08 -14.63
N GLU A 214 -16.68 8.50 -13.65
CA GLU A 214 -16.63 9.85 -13.12
C GLU A 214 -15.30 10.12 -12.40
N ALA A 215 -14.82 9.19 -11.58
CA ALA A 215 -13.53 9.29 -10.89
C ALA A 215 -12.38 9.46 -11.88
N ILE A 216 -12.28 8.58 -12.89
CA ILE A 216 -11.25 8.65 -13.95
C ILE A 216 -11.35 9.99 -14.70
N LYS A 217 -12.57 10.43 -15.04
CA LYS A 217 -12.80 11.71 -15.73
C LYS A 217 -12.28 12.89 -14.92
N LYS A 218 -12.59 12.95 -13.61
CA LYS A 218 -12.15 14.02 -12.69
C LYS A 218 -10.62 14.13 -12.64
N PHE A 219 -9.92 13.00 -12.51
CA PHE A 219 -8.45 12.97 -12.54
C PHE A 219 -7.90 13.46 -13.87
N LYS A 220 -8.46 12.98 -14.99
CA LYS A 220 -8.06 13.39 -16.35
C LYS A 220 -8.22 14.88 -16.58
N GLU A 221 -9.31 15.49 -16.10
CA GLU A 221 -9.55 16.94 -16.19
C GLU A 221 -8.50 17.77 -15.44
N LYS A 222 -7.79 17.17 -14.49
CA LYS A 222 -6.66 17.76 -13.74
C LYS A 222 -5.29 17.37 -14.31
N GLY A 223 -5.24 16.74 -15.51
CA GLY A 223 -3.99 16.31 -16.14
C GLY A 223 -3.31 15.14 -15.43
N LYS A 224 -4.08 14.32 -14.74
CA LYS A 224 -3.63 13.15 -13.95
C LYS A 224 -4.24 11.87 -14.50
N GLU A 225 -3.61 10.75 -14.17
CA GLU A 225 -4.08 9.42 -14.50
C GLU A 225 -4.54 8.69 -13.24
N LEU A 226 -5.77 8.20 -13.24
CA LEU A 226 -6.29 7.30 -12.21
C LEU A 226 -6.43 5.90 -12.81
N LEU A 227 -5.72 4.93 -12.24
CA LEU A 227 -5.80 3.52 -12.55
C LEU A 227 -6.69 2.85 -11.49
N LEU A 228 -7.83 2.32 -11.91
CA LEU A 228 -8.69 1.45 -11.11
C LEU A 228 -8.54 0.04 -11.69
N LEU A 229 -7.78 -0.80 -10.99
CA LEU A 229 -7.39 -2.10 -11.48
C LEU A 229 -8.43 -3.17 -11.16
N ASP A 230 -8.57 -4.14 -12.04
CA ASP A 230 -9.35 -5.35 -11.75
C ASP A 230 -8.62 -6.21 -10.70
N ILE A 231 -9.39 -6.91 -9.86
CA ILE A 231 -8.83 -7.83 -8.86
C ILE A 231 -8.12 -9.00 -9.57
N GLY A 232 -6.86 -9.22 -9.21
CA GLY A 232 -5.96 -10.16 -9.87
C GLY A 232 -5.18 -9.57 -11.04
N GLN A 233 -5.44 -8.33 -11.45
CA GLN A 233 -4.70 -7.67 -12.52
C GLN A 233 -3.27 -7.35 -12.09
N THR A 234 -2.32 -7.62 -13.00
CA THR A 234 -0.91 -7.22 -12.86
C THR A 234 -0.57 -6.19 -13.93
N ILE A 235 0.12 -5.14 -13.53
CA ILE A 235 0.67 -4.11 -14.42
C ILE A 235 2.18 -3.95 -14.16
N GLU A 236 2.90 -3.43 -15.16
CA GLU A 236 4.30 -3.01 -15.03
C GLU A 236 4.37 -1.48 -14.93
N LEU A 237 5.20 -0.98 -14.02
CA LEU A 237 5.36 0.44 -13.69
C LEU A 237 6.81 0.87 -13.81
#